data_bb7b39760a8fed1bb248cb38e34b1e2d
#
_entry.id   bb7b39760a8fed1bb248cb38e34b1e2d
#
_cell.length_a   1.000
_cell.length_b   1.000
_cell.length_c   1.000
_cell.angle_alpha   90.00
_cell.angle_beta   90.00
_cell.angle_gamma   90.00
#
_symmetry.space_group_name_H-M   'P 1'
#
loop_
_entity.id
_entity.type
_entity.pdbx_description
1 polymer ?
#
loop_
_entity_poly.entity_id
_entity_poly.type
_entity_poly.pdbx_seq_one_letter_code
_entity_poly.pdbx_strand_id
1 'polypeptide(L)'
;GSELYSTLPGNPFVKDSNNRVVAYSRMKEDDCFYGFGEKTGELDKNKTFQRERATDAMGYDAEKMDTLYKHIPFYIRLDRDTHKAVGVFYHNFYESVFNMGREKSNYWPRYTYFQADGGDLDCFLIGGDTIARVVDNYTLLTGRPALLPKRALGYQGSSMYYPELEKDSDDAVLGFVDTIKEEGFPIDGFHLSSGYTSQNNKRCVFTWNTERFKDPSAYFHAMNEKHAQNVPNVKPGVLLCNPRFDEFNADDVFVKDSKHPENYGVGKWWGGDGAFWDFTKPEGRTAWKKYLTESIIAVGTDSVWNDNCEYDSLMDKDDICDFDGKGGTIAQLK
;
A
#
# COMPACT_ATOMS: atom_id res chain seq x y z
N GLY A 1 -20.17 -21.65 26.61
CA GLY A 1 -19.84 -20.63 25.63
C GLY A 1 -19.77 -21.24 24.23
N SER A 2 -20.02 -20.45 23.17
CA SER A 2 -19.87 -20.89 21.78
C SER A 2 -18.40 -20.82 21.37
N GLU A 3 -17.93 -21.84 20.65
CA GLU A 3 -16.61 -21.83 20.01
C GLU A 3 -16.64 -20.89 18.81
N LEU A 4 -15.78 -19.88 18.77
CA LEU A 4 -15.69 -18.91 17.67
C LEU A 4 -14.58 -19.24 16.68
N TYR A 5 -13.56 -19.99 17.13
CA TYR A 5 -12.43 -20.41 16.32
C TYR A 5 -11.87 -21.72 16.85
N SER A 6 -11.50 -22.62 15.97
CA SER A 6 -10.74 -23.83 16.28
C SER A 6 -9.87 -24.26 15.12
N THR A 7 -8.75 -24.86 15.42
CA THR A 7 -7.88 -25.46 14.43
C THR A 7 -8.46 -26.77 13.87
N LEU A 8 -8.04 -27.15 12.67
CA LEU A 8 -8.40 -28.45 12.12
C LEU A 8 -7.75 -29.57 12.96
N PRO A 9 -8.45 -30.67 13.25
CA PRO A 9 -7.85 -31.82 13.96
C PRO A 9 -6.68 -32.44 13.18
N GLY A 10 -5.69 -32.98 13.89
CA GLY A 10 -4.50 -33.60 13.31
C GLY A 10 -3.32 -32.60 13.26
N ASN A 11 -2.84 -32.27 12.07
CA ASN A 11 -1.73 -31.37 11.87
C ASN A 11 -2.23 -30.01 11.34
N PRO A 12 -2.74 -29.13 12.21
CA PRO A 12 -3.30 -27.85 11.77
C PRO A 12 -2.23 -26.86 11.28
N PHE A 13 -0.97 -27.07 11.63
CA PHE A 13 0.16 -26.22 11.27
C PHE A 13 1.21 -27.03 10.52
N VAL A 14 1.63 -26.52 9.37
CA VAL A 14 2.60 -27.20 8.51
C VAL A 14 3.67 -26.20 8.07
N LYS A 15 4.93 -26.62 8.12
CA LYS A 15 6.02 -25.99 7.37
C LYS A 15 6.53 -27.02 6.37
N ASP A 16 6.44 -26.70 5.08
CA ASP A 16 6.84 -27.64 4.03
C ASP A 16 8.34 -27.52 3.67
N SER A 17 8.80 -28.39 2.78
CA SER A 17 10.19 -28.42 2.31
C SER A 17 10.61 -27.15 1.54
N ASN A 18 9.66 -26.34 1.08
CA ASN A 18 9.90 -25.06 0.40
C ASN A 18 9.82 -23.86 1.35
N ASN A 19 9.85 -24.12 2.66
CA ASN A 19 9.67 -23.12 3.73
C ASN A 19 8.31 -22.42 3.75
N ARG A 20 7.31 -22.86 2.99
CA ARG A 20 5.96 -22.33 3.09
C ARG A 20 5.36 -22.73 4.43
N VAL A 21 4.61 -21.80 5.02
CA VAL A 21 3.89 -22.01 6.28
C VAL A 21 2.40 -22.06 6.02
N VAL A 22 1.71 -23.04 6.64
CA VAL A 22 0.27 -23.24 6.44
C VAL A 22 -0.41 -23.39 7.79
N ALA A 23 -1.57 -22.74 7.97
CA ALA A 23 -2.44 -22.89 9.14
C ALA A 23 -3.86 -23.24 8.70
N TYR A 24 -4.39 -24.35 9.20
CA TYR A 24 -5.74 -24.82 8.92
C TYR A 24 -6.67 -24.55 10.10
N SER A 25 -7.88 -24.04 9.81
CA SER A 25 -8.93 -23.91 10.81
C SER A 25 -10.27 -24.49 10.33
N ARG A 26 -11.09 -24.92 11.28
CA ARG A 26 -12.46 -25.41 11.02
C ARG A 26 -13.37 -24.24 10.69
N MET A 27 -14.37 -24.50 9.85
CA MET A 27 -15.45 -23.57 9.55
C MET A 27 -16.79 -24.30 9.47
N LYS A 28 -17.89 -23.55 9.62
CA LYS A 28 -19.22 -23.98 9.23
C LYS A 28 -19.46 -23.62 7.76
N GLU A 29 -20.42 -24.31 7.13
CA GLU A 29 -20.76 -24.10 5.72
C GLU A 29 -21.25 -22.67 5.43
N ASP A 30 -21.90 -22.05 6.41
CA ASP A 30 -22.59 -20.76 6.31
C ASP A 30 -21.88 -19.62 7.08
N ASP A 31 -20.67 -19.84 7.59
CA ASP A 31 -19.85 -18.77 8.14
C ASP A 31 -19.63 -17.66 7.10
N CYS A 32 -19.62 -16.40 7.53
CA CYS A 32 -19.25 -15.27 6.67
C CYS A 32 -17.83 -14.80 6.97
N PHE A 33 -17.15 -14.36 5.93
CA PHE A 33 -15.77 -13.85 6.03
C PHE A 33 -15.65 -12.49 5.37
N TYR A 34 -15.17 -11.49 6.13
CA TYR A 34 -15.02 -10.12 5.68
C TYR A 34 -13.59 -9.64 5.93
N GLY A 35 -13.07 -8.75 5.11
CA GLY A 35 -11.73 -8.17 5.32
C GLY A 35 -10.82 -8.32 4.11
N PHE A 36 -9.54 -8.65 4.36
CA PHE A 36 -8.46 -8.78 3.39
C PHE A 36 -8.06 -7.45 2.72
N GLY A 37 -8.50 -6.31 3.26
CA GLY A 37 -8.23 -4.99 2.68
C GLY A 37 -9.02 -4.73 1.40
N GLU A 38 -8.37 -4.16 0.39
CA GLU A 38 -8.96 -3.95 -0.93
C GLU A 38 -9.02 -5.26 -1.71
N LYS A 39 -10.23 -5.71 -2.02
CA LYS A 39 -10.49 -6.94 -2.80
C LYS A 39 -11.68 -6.74 -3.72
N THR A 40 -11.61 -7.34 -4.90
CA THR A 40 -12.72 -7.39 -5.84
C THR A 40 -13.77 -8.44 -5.43
N GLY A 41 -14.90 -8.47 -6.12
CA GLY A 41 -15.97 -9.44 -5.94
C GLY A 41 -16.86 -9.15 -4.73
N GLU A 42 -17.57 -10.17 -4.28
CA GLU A 42 -18.56 -10.08 -3.21
C GLU A 42 -17.95 -9.68 -1.86
N LEU A 43 -18.74 -9.01 -1.01
CA LEU A 43 -18.33 -8.61 0.32
C LEU A 43 -18.03 -9.82 1.21
N ASP A 44 -18.89 -10.83 1.21
CA ASP A 44 -18.66 -12.11 1.89
C ASP A 44 -17.72 -12.98 1.06
N LYS A 45 -16.55 -13.28 1.60
CA LYS A 45 -15.52 -14.07 0.94
C LYS A 45 -15.66 -15.58 1.15
N ASN A 46 -16.79 -16.07 1.70
CA ASN A 46 -17.04 -17.51 1.81
C ASN A 46 -16.97 -18.20 0.43
N LYS A 47 -16.38 -19.37 0.38
CA LYS A 47 -16.18 -20.19 -0.83
C LYS A 47 -15.26 -19.56 -1.89
N THR A 48 -14.35 -18.68 -1.47
CA THR A 48 -13.36 -18.04 -2.35
C THR A 48 -11.93 -18.39 -1.97
N PHE A 49 -10.99 -18.10 -2.86
CA PHE A 49 -9.59 -17.85 -2.53
C PHE A 49 -9.35 -16.35 -2.47
N GLN A 50 -8.50 -15.92 -1.54
CA GLN A 50 -8.03 -14.55 -1.46
C GLN A 50 -6.50 -14.56 -1.44
N ARG A 51 -5.88 -13.87 -2.39
CA ARG A 51 -4.44 -13.76 -2.49
C ARG A 51 -4.00 -12.43 -1.91
N GLU A 52 -3.03 -12.47 -1.01
CA GLU A 52 -2.39 -11.29 -0.43
C GLU A 52 -1.04 -11.06 -1.11
N ARG A 53 -0.94 -9.97 -1.84
CA ARG A 53 0.25 -9.50 -2.52
C ARG A 53 0.04 -8.03 -2.88
N ALA A 54 0.97 -7.16 -2.49
CA ALA A 54 0.94 -5.76 -2.89
C ALA A 54 1.37 -5.64 -4.37
N THR A 55 0.42 -5.34 -5.26
CA THR A 55 0.65 -5.31 -6.72
C THR A 55 0.02 -4.06 -7.32
N ASP A 56 0.73 -3.39 -8.25
CA ASP A 56 0.14 -2.35 -9.09
C ASP A 56 -0.83 -3.00 -10.09
N ALA A 57 -2.12 -2.97 -9.75
CA ALA A 57 -3.18 -3.70 -10.44
C ALA A 57 -3.72 -2.93 -11.65
N MET A 58 -2.88 -2.64 -12.61
CA MET A 58 -3.27 -1.92 -13.83
C MET A 58 -4.27 -2.73 -14.67
N GLY A 59 -5.38 -2.08 -15.03
CA GLY A 59 -6.40 -2.68 -15.90
C GLY A 59 -7.14 -3.88 -15.27
N TYR A 60 -7.40 -3.84 -13.97
CA TYR A 60 -8.02 -4.94 -13.23
C TYR A 60 -9.49 -5.17 -13.58
N ASP A 61 -9.92 -6.42 -13.48
CA ASP A 61 -11.33 -6.82 -13.49
C ASP A 61 -11.91 -6.69 -12.08
N ALA A 62 -12.82 -5.74 -11.88
CA ALA A 62 -13.41 -5.42 -10.58
C ALA A 62 -14.22 -6.57 -9.95
N GLU A 63 -14.58 -7.60 -10.71
CA GLU A 63 -15.33 -8.75 -10.19
C GLU A 63 -14.45 -9.96 -9.86
N LYS A 64 -13.28 -10.08 -10.48
CA LYS A 64 -12.53 -11.34 -10.48
C LYS A 64 -11.08 -11.24 -10.01
N MET A 65 -10.47 -10.08 -10.12
CA MET A 65 -9.07 -9.91 -9.71
C MET A 65 -8.97 -9.90 -8.19
N ASP A 66 -8.12 -10.73 -7.61
CA ASP A 66 -8.01 -10.89 -6.16
C ASP A 66 -6.79 -10.18 -5.54
N THR A 67 -5.85 -9.72 -6.35
CA THR A 67 -4.72 -8.91 -5.88
C THR A 67 -4.91 -7.46 -6.32
N LEU A 68 -4.82 -6.55 -5.35
CA LEU A 68 -4.78 -5.11 -5.57
C LEU A 68 -3.56 -4.52 -4.83
N TYR A 69 -3.60 -3.23 -4.54
CA TYR A 69 -2.41 -2.49 -4.03
C TYR A 69 -2.00 -2.83 -2.60
N LYS A 70 -2.86 -3.48 -1.81
CA LYS A 70 -2.63 -3.67 -0.37
C LYS A 70 -2.49 -5.13 0.01
N HIS A 71 -1.60 -5.38 0.96
CA HIS A 71 -1.43 -6.65 1.63
C HIS A 71 -1.91 -6.50 3.08
N ILE A 72 -3.11 -7.00 3.38
CA ILE A 72 -3.73 -6.94 4.72
C ILE A 72 -4.21 -8.34 5.11
N PRO A 73 -3.34 -9.17 5.70
CA PRO A 73 -3.63 -10.58 6.01
C PRO A 73 -4.52 -10.69 7.27
N PHE A 74 -5.64 -9.97 7.24
CA PHE A 74 -6.63 -9.90 8.31
C PHE A 74 -8.03 -10.12 7.76
N TYR A 75 -8.76 -11.02 8.41
CA TYR A 75 -10.17 -11.20 8.14
C TYR A 75 -10.99 -11.34 9.42
N ILE A 76 -12.28 -11.10 9.30
CA ILE A 76 -13.28 -11.28 10.36
C ILE A 76 -14.17 -12.46 9.96
N ARG A 77 -14.25 -13.47 10.83
CA ARG A 77 -15.24 -14.53 10.75
C ARG A 77 -16.46 -14.15 11.55
N LEU A 78 -17.64 -14.23 10.94
CA LEU A 78 -18.93 -14.07 11.57
C LEU A 78 -19.68 -15.39 11.56
N ASP A 79 -20.00 -15.91 12.74
CA ASP A 79 -20.86 -17.08 12.93
C ASP A 79 -22.33 -16.63 12.78
N ARG A 80 -23.03 -17.18 11.78
CA ARG A 80 -24.42 -16.78 11.50
C ARG A 80 -25.43 -17.21 12.55
N ASP A 81 -25.19 -18.31 13.26
CA ASP A 81 -26.11 -18.82 14.27
C ASP A 81 -26.07 -17.95 15.54
N THR A 82 -24.88 -17.56 15.94
CA THR A 82 -24.66 -16.82 17.18
C THR A 82 -24.53 -15.31 16.98
N HIS A 83 -24.37 -14.85 15.74
CA HIS A 83 -24.06 -13.47 15.34
C HIS A 83 -22.78 -12.92 16.00
N LYS A 84 -21.87 -13.80 16.43
CA LYS A 84 -20.60 -13.41 17.05
C LYS A 84 -19.48 -13.39 16.03
N ALA A 85 -18.57 -12.43 16.21
CA ALA A 85 -17.43 -12.21 15.35
C ALA A 85 -16.10 -12.51 16.06
N VAL A 86 -15.11 -12.96 15.28
CA VAL A 86 -13.70 -13.06 15.67
C VAL A 86 -12.83 -12.59 14.52
N GLY A 87 -11.84 -11.74 14.81
CA GLY A 87 -10.80 -11.37 13.87
C GLY A 87 -9.67 -12.39 13.89
N VAL A 88 -9.11 -12.66 12.70
CA VAL A 88 -7.92 -13.50 12.53
C VAL A 88 -6.91 -12.69 11.74
N PHE A 89 -5.78 -12.39 12.37
CA PHE A 89 -4.69 -11.63 11.78
C PHE A 89 -3.41 -12.46 11.77
N TYR A 90 -2.83 -12.67 10.58
CA TYR A 90 -1.53 -13.30 10.42
C TYR A 90 -0.47 -12.22 10.22
N HIS A 91 0.41 -12.03 11.18
CA HIS A 91 1.51 -11.08 11.10
C HIS A 91 2.65 -11.66 10.25
N ASN A 92 2.35 -11.86 8.98
CA ASN A 92 3.27 -12.40 7.98
C ASN A 92 3.01 -11.68 6.65
N PHE A 93 4.02 -11.04 6.07
CA PHE A 93 3.91 -10.20 4.89
C PHE A 93 4.56 -10.82 3.64
N TYR A 94 4.91 -12.10 3.67
CA TYR A 94 5.17 -12.85 2.45
C TYR A 94 3.90 -12.99 1.62
N GLU A 95 4.06 -13.13 0.31
CA GLU A 95 2.94 -13.48 -0.54
C GLU A 95 2.19 -14.67 0.06
N SER A 96 0.88 -14.53 0.16
CA SER A 96 0.05 -15.54 0.83
C SER A 96 -1.29 -15.76 0.15
N VAL A 97 -1.90 -16.90 0.45
CA VAL A 97 -3.22 -17.29 -0.03
C VAL A 97 -4.08 -17.72 1.15
N PHE A 98 -5.31 -17.25 1.16
CA PHE A 98 -6.36 -17.71 2.05
C PHE A 98 -7.37 -18.53 1.27
N ASN A 99 -7.57 -19.79 1.66
CA ASN A 99 -8.73 -20.56 1.25
C ASN A 99 -9.87 -20.33 2.24
N MET A 100 -10.93 -19.69 1.80
CA MET A 100 -12.10 -19.41 2.65
C MET A 100 -13.20 -20.44 2.45
N GLY A 101 -12.83 -21.75 2.45
CA GLY A 101 -13.76 -22.86 2.29
C GLY A 101 -14.14 -23.18 0.84
N ARG A 102 -13.38 -22.72 -0.15
CA ARG A 102 -13.54 -23.11 -1.54
C ARG A 102 -13.12 -24.55 -1.78
N GLU A 103 -11.98 -24.95 -1.20
CA GLU A 103 -11.56 -26.34 -1.21
C GLU A 103 -12.45 -27.19 -0.29
N LYS A 104 -12.65 -28.44 -0.70
CA LYS A 104 -13.40 -29.44 0.05
C LYS A 104 -12.59 -30.72 0.12
N SER A 105 -12.68 -31.39 1.27
CA SER A 105 -12.15 -32.73 1.45
C SER A 105 -13.30 -33.72 1.69
N ASN A 106 -13.17 -34.93 1.19
CA ASN A 106 -14.09 -36.02 1.53
C ASN A 106 -13.79 -36.65 2.90
N TYR A 107 -12.63 -36.29 3.49
CA TYR A 107 -12.14 -36.91 4.72
C TYR A 107 -12.13 -35.95 5.90
N TRP A 108 -12.13 -34.64 5.64
CA TRP A 108 -12.04 -33.62 6.67
C TRP A 108 -13.33 -32.82 6.74
N PRO A 109 -13.67 -32.27 7.92
CA PRO A 109 -14.74 -31.27 8.02
C PRO A 109 -14.38 -30.05 7.16
N ARG A 110 -15.34 -29.16 6.95
CA ARG A 110 -15.12 -27.89 6.25
C ARG A 110 -14.01 -27.11 6.93
N TYR A 111 -13.13 -26.52 6.14
CA TYR A 111 -11.96 -25.81 6.61
C TYR A 111 -11.63 -24.56 5.81
N THR A 112 -10.92 -23.66 6.46
CA THR A 112 -10.17 -22.57 5.85
C THR A 112 -8.68 -22.85 6.03
N TYR A 113 -7.83 -22.23 5.22
CA TYR A 113 -6.40 -22.16 5.51
C TYR A 113 -5.80 -20.82 5.11
N PHE A 114 -4.75 -20.44 5.81
CA PHE A 114 -3.74 -19.47 5.43
C PHE A 114 -2.51 -20.22 4.97
N GLN A 115 -1.89 -19.80 3.84
CA GLN A 115 -0.60 -20.28 3.38
C GLN A 115 0.24 -19.10 2.94
N ALA A 116 1.46 -18.98 3.47
CA ALA A 116 2.45 -17.99 3.05
C ALA A 116 3.69 -18.65 2.47
N ASP A 117 4.35 -17.97 1.54
CA ASP A 117 5.54 -18.49 0.84
C ASP A 117 6.80 -18.55 1.72
N GLY A 118 6.73 -18.03 2.94
CA GLY A 118 7.82 -18.06 3.92
C GLY A 118 7.44 -17.42 5.24
N GLY A 119 8.44 -17.14 6.08
CA GLY A 119 8.25 -16.47 7.36
C GLY A 119 7.77 -17.38 8.48
N ASP A 120 7.21 -16.77 9.51
CA ASP A 120 6.70 -17.42 10.70
C ASP A 120 5.17 -17.46 10.73
N LEU A 121 4.61 -18.37 11.52
CA LEU A 121 3.20 -18.48 11.79
C LEU A 121 2.86 -17.68 13.05
N ASP A 122 2.81 -16.35 12.92
CA ASP A 122 2.39 -15.45 14.00
C ASP A 122 0.93 -15.05 13.77
N CYS A 123 0.02 -15.60 14.58
CA CYS A 123 -1.42 -15.47 14.40
C CYS A 123 -2.07 -14.86 15.65
N PHE A 124 -2.78 -13.76 15.45
CA PHE A 124 -3.58 -13.10 16.48
C PHE A 124 -5.07 -13.42 16.31
N LEU A 125 -5.68 -13.99 17.34
CA LEU A 125 -7.12 -14.13 17.42
C LEU A 125 -7.71 -12.94 18.21
N ILE A 126 -8.49 -12.12 17.53
CA ILE A 126 -9.00 -10.85 18.04
C ILE A 126 -10.47 -11.01 18.39
N GLY A 127 -10.75 -11.16 19.68
CA GLY A 127 -12.12 -11.27 20.19
C GLY A 127 -12.88 -9.96 20.08
N GLY A 128 -14.23 -10.03 20.08
CA GLY A 128 -15.05 -8.82 20.07
C GLY A 128 -16.53 -9.00 19.80
N ASP A 129 -17.21 -10.00 20.18
CA ASP A 129 -18.68 -10.25 20.02
C ASP A 129 -19.36 -9.66 18.76
N THR A 130 -18.92 -8.50 18.25
CA THR A 130 -19.42 -7.82 17.05
C THR A 130 -18.27 -7.47 16.09
N ILE A 131 -18.58 -7.31 14.81
CA ILE A 131 -17.62 -6.86 13.79
C ILE A 131 -16.98 -5.52 14.20
N ALA A 132 -17.79 -4.56 14.66
CA ALA A 132 -17.29 -3.25 15.07
C ALA A 132 -16.27 -3.34 16.21
N ARG A 133 -16.51 -4.19 17.20
CA ARG A 133 -15.57 -4.39 18.32
C ARG A 133 -14.30 -5.13 17.88
N VAL A 134 -14.40 -6.07 16.96
CA VAL A 134 -13.23 -6.73 16.37
C VAL A 134 -12.35 -5.71 15.63
N VAL A 135 -12.95 -4.82 14.82
CA VAL A 135 -12.22 -3.74 14.13
C VAL A 135 -11.57 -2.78 15.14
N ASP A 136 -12.29 -2.39 16.20
CA ASP A 136 -11.76 -1.53 17.26
C ASP A 136 -10.52 -2.17 17.91
N ASN A 137 -10.58 -3.45 18.26
CA ASN A 137 -9.49 -4.18 18.88
C ASN A 137 -8.33 -4.42 17.89
N TYR A 138 -8.61 -4.69 16.61
CA TYR A 138 -7.60 -4.80 15.56
C TYR A 138 -6.82 -3.49 15.39
N THR A 139 -7.52 -2.37 15.28
CA THR A 139 -6.88 -1.07 15.14
C THR A 139 -6.18 -0.60 16.42
N LEU A 140 -6.57 -1.10 17.59
CA LEU A 140 -5.81 -0.89 18.83
C LEU A 140 -4.45 -1.63 18.77
N LEU A 141 -4.43 -2.83 18.19
CA LEU A 141 -3.21 -3.63 18.04
C LEU A 141 -2.29 -3.06 16.97
N THR A 142 -2.83 -2.70 15.80
CA THR A 142 -2.04 -2.33 14.61
C THR A 142 -1.81 -0.83 14.46
N GLY A 143 -2.49 -0.02 15.24
CA GLY A 143 -2.49 1.44 15.16
C GLY A 143 -3.80 1.99 14.60
N ARG A 144 -4.27 3.08 15.19
CA ARG A 144 -5.45 3.79 14.72
C ARG A 144 -5.06 4.84 13.67
N PRO A 145 -5.89 5.06 12.64
CA PRO A 145 -5.65 6.15 11.71
C PRO A 145 -5.77 7.51 12.41
N ALA A 146 -5.06 8.51 11.91
CA ALA A 146 -5.24 9.88 12.34
C ALA A 146 -6.67 10.36 12.00
N LEU A 147 -7.21 11.24 12.85
CA LEU A 147 -8.46 11.91 12.52
C LEU A 147 -8.23 12.86 11.34
N LEU A 148 -8.87 12.58 10.22
CA LEU A 148 -8.74 13.39 9.02
C LEU A 148 -9.40 14.77 9.21
N PRO A 149 -8.80 15.86 8.69
CA PRO A 149 -9.47 17.15 8.61
C PRO A 149 -10.64 17.08 7.63
N LYS A 150 -11.67 17.90 7.84
CA LYS A 150 -12.89 17.89 7.00
C LYS A 150 -12.59 18.04 5.50
N ARG A 151 -11.59 18.86 5.13
CA ARG A 151 -11.19 19.05 3.74
C ARG A 151 -10.74 17.75 3.05
N ALA A 152 -10.18 16.79 3.79
CA ALA A 152 -9.78 15.50 3.24
C ALA A 152 -10.97 14.55 2.96
N LEU A 153 -12.18 14.90 3.43
CA LEU A 153 -13.42 14.15 3.22
C LEU A 153 -14.29 14.74 2.10
N GLY A 154 -13.92 15.90 1.57
CA GLY A 154 -14.64 16.56 0.49
C GLY A 154 -14.17 16.10 -0.90
N TYR A 155 -14.61 16.82 -1.94
CA TYR A 155 -14.21 16.49 -3.30
C TYR A 155 -12.73 16.80 -3.54
N GLN A 156 -12.01 15.77 -3.97
CA GLN A 156 -10.59 15.83 -4.33
C GLN A 156 -10.46 15.62 -5.83
N GLY A 157 -10.17 16.68 -6.58
CA GLY A 157 -9.89 16.58 -8.01
C GLY A 157 -8.56 15.86 -8.26
N SER A 158 -8.44 15.18 -9.39
CA SER A 158 -7.19 14.60 -9.85
C SER A 158 -7.19 14.47 -11.36
N SER A 159 -6.04 14.71 -11.99
CA SER A 159 -5.85 14.52 -13.41
C SER A 159 -4.37 14.40 -13.73
N MET A 160 -4.03 13.54 -14.69
CA MET A 160 -2.70 13.53 -15.28
C MET A 160 -2.51 14.68 -16.29
N TYR A 161 -3.60 15.15 -16.90
CA TYR A 161 -3.54 16.14 -17.98
C TYR A 161 -2.91 17.47 -17.53
N TYR A 162 -3.45 18.08 -16.46
CA TYR A 162 -2.99 19.40 -16.03
C TYR A 162 -1.52 19.44 -15.57
N PRO A 163 -1.03 18.52 -14.72
CA PRO A 163 0.37 18.52 -14.31
C PRO A 163 1.36 18.12 -15.40
N GLU A 164 0.89 17.65 -16.55
CA GLU A 164 1.72 17.16 -17.65
C GLU A 164 1.70 18.08 -18.89
N LEU A 165 1.07 19.24 -18.82
CA LEU A 165 1.21 20.26 -19.85
C LEU A 165 2.68 20.60 -20.05
N GLU A 166 3.06 21.04 -21.25
CA GLU A 166 4.44 21.42 -21.54
C GLU A 166 4.95 22.53 -20.62
N LYS A 167 4.07 23.49 -20.30
CA LYS A 167 4.30 24.65 -19.42
C LYS A 167 3.02 25.10 -18.74
N ASP A 168 3.16 25.99 -17.77
CA ASP A 168 2.04 26.69 -17.11
C ASP A 168 1.00 25.72 -16.48
N SER A 169 1.45 24.58 -15.98
CA SER A 169 0.60 23.60 -15.30
C SER A 169 0.02 24.15 -14.00
N ASP A 170 0.78 25.02 -13.31
CA ASP A 170 0.35 25.75 -12.12
C ASP A 170 -0.90 26.59 -12.42
N ASP A 171 -0.86 27.43 -13.47
CA ASP A 171 -2.00 28.26 -13.89
C ASP A 171 -3.19 27.38 -14.32
N ALA A 172 -2.95 26.28 -15.00
CA ALA A 172 -4.00 25.37 -15.46
C ALA A 172 -4.75 24.68 -14.30
N VAL A 173 -4.05 24.25 -13.25
CA VAL A 173 -4.69 23.66 -12.06
C VAL A 173 -5.45 24.71 -11.28
N LEU A 174 -4.90 25.92 -11.11
CA LEU A 174 -5.59 27.04 -10.46
C LEU A 174 -6.87 27.39 -11.21
N GLY A 175 -6.82 27.46 -12.54
CA GLY A 175 -7.98 27.71 -13.40
C GLY A 175 -9.04 26.61 -13.33
N PHE A 176 -8.63 25.35 -13.19
CA PHE A 176 -9.58 24.25 -12.95
C PHE A 176 -10.33 24.43 -11.64
N VAL A 177 -9.64 24.79 -10.55
CA VAL A 177 -10.27 25.04 -9.26
C VAL A 177 -11.25 26.20 -9.33
N ASP A 178 -10.89 27.27 -10.03
CA ASP A 178 -11.79 28.42 -10.24
C ASP A 178 -13.04 28.02 -11.01
N THR A 179 -12.89 27.31 -12.13
CA THR A 179 -14.03 26.85 -12.95
C THR A 179 -15.00 25.99 -12.13
N ILE A 180 -14.49 25.02 -11.34
CA ILE A 180 -15.36 24.17 -10.50
C ILE A 180 -16.16 25.01 -9.51
N LYS A 181 -15.56 26.04 -8.92
CA LYS A 181 -16.23 26.95 -7.97
C LYS A 181 -17.24 27.89 -8.65
N GLU A 182 -16.90 28.43 -9.81
CA GLU A 182 -17.78 29.27 -10.61
C GLU A 182 -19.04 28.51 -11.04
N GLU A 183 -18.90 27.22 -11.36
CA GLU A 183 -20.02 26.32 -11.66
C GLU A 183 -20.81 25.87 -10.40
N GLY A 184 -20.45 26.36 -9.22
CA GLY A 184 -21.16 26.12 -7.97
C GLY A 184 -20.88 24.77 -7.32
N PHE A 185 -19.82 24.05 -7.71
CA PHE A 185 -19.43 22.79 -7.09
C PHE A 185 -18.38 23.02 -5.99
N PRO A 186 -18.48 22.32 -4.85
CA PRO A 186 -17.44 22.34 -3.84
C PRO A 186 -16.21 21.58 -4.35
N ILE A 187 -15.01 22.10 -4.04
CA ILE A 187 -13.74 21.41 -4.23
C ILE A 187 -12.84 21.70 -3.04
N ASP A 188 -12.32 20.66 -2.38
CA ASP A 188 -11.51 20.73 -1.18
C ASP A 188 -10.03 20.47 -1.46
N GLY A 189 -9.70 19.86 -2.60
CA GLY A 189 -8.33 19.60 -2.94
C GLY A 189 -8.11 19.14 -4.38
N PHE A 190 -6.83 19.11 -4.77
CA PHE A 190 -6.37 18.59 -6.04
C PHE A 190 -5.13 17.68 -5.83
N HIS A 191 -5.20 16.46 -6.31
CA HIS A 191 -4.10 15.50 -6.29
C HIS A 191 -3.26 15.67 -7.56
N LEU A 192 -2.05 16.18 -7.41
CA LEU A 192 -1.11 16.29 -8.52
C LEU A 192 -0.53 14.93 -8.87
N SER A 193 -0.68 14.50 -10.11
CA SER A 193 0.11 13.39 -10.65
C SER A 193 1.61 13.75 -10.69
N SER A 194 2.46 12.76 -10.85
CA SER A 194 3.93 12.93 -10.83
C SER A 194 4.51 13.77 -11.98
N GLY A 195 3.67 14.28 -12.89
CA GLY A 195 4.08 15.14 -14.00
C GLY A 195 4.83 16.41 -13.57
N TYR A 196 4.57 16.93 -12.39
CA TYR A 196 5.25 18.09 -11.82
C TYR A 196 6.77 17.85 -11.58
N THR A 197 7.19 16.57 -11.45
CA THR A 197 8.60 16.20 -11.25
C THR A 197 9.36 15.92 -12.55
N SER A 198 8.74 16.12 -13.70
CA SER A 198 9.33 15.72 -14.97
C SER A 198 10.59 16.51 -15.32
N GLN A 199 11.70 15.78 -15.52
CA GLN A 199 12.95 16.29 -16.07
C GLN A 199 13.23 15.52 -17.37
N ASN A 200 13.31 16.20 -18.52
CA ASN A 200 13.47 15.56 -19.83
C ASN A 200 12.47 14.40 -20.06
N ASN A 201 11.19 14.62 -19.76
CA ASN A 201 10.11 13.62 -19.82
C ASN A 201 10.31 12.39 -18.92
N LYS A 202 11.16 12.47 -17.90
CA LYS A 202 11.36 11.46 -16.88
C LYS A 202 10.89 11.97 -15.53
N ARG A 203 10.19 11.15 -14.77
CA ARG A 203 9.66 11.52 -13.44
C ARG A 203 10.75 11.37 -12.39
N CYS A 204 11.28 12.49 -11.93
CA CYS A 204 12.40 12.56 -10.98
C CYS A 204 11.87 13.01 -9.60
N VAL A 205 11.60 12.08 -8.72
CA VAL A 205 11.07 12.36 -7.37
C VAL A 205 11.95 13.39 -6.63
N PHE A 206 11.32 14.22 -5.78
CA PHE A 206 11.96 15.32 -5.03
C PHE A 206 12.57 16.41 -5.91
N THR A 207 12.07 16.58 -7.14
CA THR A 207 12.38 17.71 -8.02
C THR A 207 11.11 18.40 -8.48
N TRP A 208 11.26 19.62 -8.99
CA TRP A 208 10.18 20.38 -9.63
C TRP A 208 10.55 20.74 -11.07
N ASN A 209 9.61 20.59 -11.98
CA ASN A 209 9.74 21.13 -13.32
C ASN A 209 9.28 22.60 -13.30
N THR A 210 10.21 23.51 -13.39
CA THR A 210 9.96 24.96 -13.27
C THR A 210 9.34 25.60 -14.54
N GLU A 211 9.27 24.90 -15.66
CA GLU A 211 8.48 25.33 -16.82
C GLU A 211 6.99 25.05 -16.58
N ARG A 212 6.66 23.99 -15.83
CA ARG A 212 5.31 23.58 -15.48
C ARG A 212 4.81 24.26 -14.22
N PHE A 213 5.65 24.37 -13.21
CA PHE A 213 5.37 25.02 -11.94
C PHE A 213 6.47 26.06 -11.67
N LYS A 214 6.25 27.29 -12.12
CA LYS A 214 7.24 28.37 -12.13
C LYS A 214 7.76 28.70 -10.74
N ASP A 215 6.86 28.79 -9.78
CA ASP A 215 7.12 28.96 -8.37
C ASP A 215 6.17 28.05 -7.58
N PRO A 216 6.65 26.85 -7.18
CA PRO A 216 5.84 25.91 -6.42
C PRO A 216 5.29 26.48 -5.12
N SER A 217 6.04 27.37 -4.42
CA SER A 217 5.58 27.96 -3.18
C SER A 217 4.44 28.96 -3.42
N ALA A 218 4.55 29.79 -4.44
CA ALA A 218 3.47 30.70 -4.84
C ALA A 218 2.22 29.93 -5.28
N TYR A 219 2.40 28.83 -6.02
CA TYR A 219 1.30 27.95 -6.42
C TYR A 219 0.56 27.34 -5.22
N PHE A 220 1.28 26.79 -4.24
CA PHE A 220 0.66 26.25 -3.02
C PHE A 220 -0.06 27.34 -2.21
N HIS A 221 0.54 28.52 -2.12
CA HIS A 221 -0.10 29.66 -1.47
C HIS A 221 -1.44 30.02 -2.15
N ALA A 222 -1.46 30.12 -3.47
CA ALA A 222 -2.66 30.41 -4.24
C ALA A 222 -3.74 29.31 -4.08
N MET A 223 -3.36 28.03 -4.05
CA MET A 223 -4.28 26.93 -3.76
C MET A 223 -4.90 27.05 -2.36
N ASN A 224 -4.08 27.39 -1.35
CA ASN A 224 -4.55 27.60 0.01
C ASN A 224 -5.51 28.78 0.13
N GLU A 225 -5.25 29.91 -0.55
CA GLU A 225 -6.19 31.05 -0.61
C GLU A 225 -7.52 30.66 -1.25
N LYS A 226 -7.50 29.73 -2.19
CA LYS A 226 -8.70 29.13 -2.76
C LYS A 226 -9.34 28.05 -1.87
N HIS A 227 -8.85 27.83 -0.66
CA HIS A 227 -9.30 26.76 0.23
C HIS A 227 -9.32 25.36 -0.44
N ALA A 228 -8.40 25.14 -1.37
CA ALA A 228 -8.20 23.87 -2.04
C ALA A 228 -6.81 23.33 -1.71
N GLN A 229 -6.77 22.22 -0.97
CA GLN A 229 -5.51 21.57 -0.62
C GLN A 229 -4.86 20.95 -1.87
N ASN A 230 -3.53 20.99 -1.94
CA ASN A 230 -2.81 20.29 -2.98
C ASN A 230 -2.07 19.08 -2.40
N VAL A 231 -2.18 17.92 -3.09
CA VAL A 231 -1.64 16.65 -2.64
C VAL A 231 -0.69 16.10 -3.72
N PRO A 232 0.60 16.44 -3.68
CA PRO A 232 1.57 15.97 -4.65
C PRO A 232 1.82 14.46 -4.55
N ASN A 233 1.90 13.81 -5.72
CA ASN A 233 2.29 12.42 -5.87
C ASN A 233 3.79 12.25 -5.56
N VAL A 234 4.15 11.30 -4.72
CA VAL A 234 5.54 10.98 -4.37
C VAL A 234 5.76 9.48 -4.53
N LYS A 235 6.81 9.11 -5.25
CA LYS A 235 7.14 7.71 -5.56
C LYS A 235 8.46 7.30 -4.92
N PRO A 236 8.57 6.12 -4.30
CA PRO A 236 9.81 5.64 -3.69
C PRO A 236 10.83 5.07 -4.68
N GLY A 237 10.42 4.83 -5.92
CA GLY A 237 11.33 4.46 -7.00
C GLY A 237 12.05 5.69 -7.56
N VAL A 238 13.36 5.64 -7.60
CA VAL A 238 14.23 6.73 -8.05
C VAL A 238 14.91 6.33 -9.35
N LEU A 239 14.60 7.03 -10.44
CA LEU A 239 15.27 6.79 -11.72
C LEU A 239 16.77 7.07 -11.63
N LEU A 240 17.60 6.26 -12.27
CA LEU A 240 19.06 6.47 -12.34
C LEU A 240 19.42 7.81 -12.99
N CYS A 241 18.54 8.37 -13.82
CA CYS A 241 18.73 9.69 -14.45
C CYS A 241 18.20 10.86 -13.57
N ASN A 242 17.70 10.60 -12.35
CA ASN A 242 17.30 11.66 -11.44
C ASN A 242 18.52 12.55 -11.13
N PRO A 243 18.45 13.89 -11.29
CA PRO A 243 19.57 14.78 -11.03
C PRO A 243 20.09 14.74 -9.58
N ARG A 244 19.29 14.19 -8.65
CA ARG A 244 19.67 14.00 -7.25
C ARG A 244 20.04 12.55 -6.90
N PHE A 245 20.17 11.67 -7.88
CA PHE A 245 20.43 10.25 -7.66
C PHE A 245 21.69 10.00 -6.83
N ASP A 246 22.79 10.68 -7.17
CA ASP A 246 24.06 10.51 -6.47
C ASP A 246 23.99 11.00 -5.01
N GLU A 247 23.20 12.03 -4.73
CA GLU A 247 22.94 12.52 -3.37
C GLU A 247 22.23 11.44 -2.54
N PHE A 248 21.17 10.84 -3.08
CA PHE A 248 20.43 9.76 -2.39
C PHE A 248 21.28 8.51 -2.21
N ASN A 249 22.07 8.15 -3.22
CA ASN A 249 22.97 7.01 -3.15
C ASN A 249 24.08 7.22 -2.10
N ALA A 250 24.57 8.43 -1.93
CA ALA A 250 25.54 8.76 -0.89
C ALA A 250 24.98 8.63 0.54
N ASP A 251 23.66 8.83 0.72
CA ASP A 251 22.95 8.62 1.99
C ASP A 251 22.62 7.12 2.23
N ASP A 252 23.01 6.21 1.31
CA ASP A 252 22.85 4.76 1.40
C ASP A 252 21.40 4.31 1.68
N VAL A 253 20.45 4.85 0.92
CA VAL A 253 19.02 4.68 1.19
C VAL A 253 18.34 3.58 0.38
N PHE A 254 19.04 2.96 -0.58
CA PHE A 254 18.42 2.02 -1.50
C PHE A 254 18.53 0.57 -1.06
N VAL A 255 17.56 -0.23 -1.47
CA VAL A 255 17.60 -1.70 -1.47
C VAL A 255 18.85 -2.16 -2.19
N LYS A 256 19.54 -3.19 -1.67
CA LYS A 256 20.80 -3.70 -2.22
C LYS A 256 20.58 -4.84 -3.20
N ASP A 257 21.44 -4.92 -4.21
CA ASP A 257 21.47 -6.03 -5.16
C ASP A 257 21.84 -7.34 -4.46
N SER A 258 21.08 -8.39 -4.70
CA SER A 258 21.29 -9.71 -4.07
C SER A 258 22.60 -10.39 -4.48
N LYS A 259 23.10 -10.09 -5.68
CA LYS A 259 24.35 -10.68 -6.22
C LYS A 259 25.58 -9.81 -5.96
N HIS A 260 25.35 -8.51 -5.80
CA HIS A 260 26.35 -7.47 -5.59
C HIS A 260 25.94 -6.53 -4.47
N PRO A 261 25.98 -6.99 -3.18
CA PRO A 261 25.46 -6.22 -2.05
C PRO A 261 26.14 -4.88 -1.79
N GLU A 262 27.29 -4.66 -2.39
CA GLU A 262 27.98 -3.37 -2.39
C GLU A 262 27.28 -2.31 -3.27
N ASN A 263 26.37 -2.76 -4.16
CA ASN A 263 25.62 -1.92 -5.07
C ASN A 263 24.14 -1.86 -4.66
N TYR A 264 23.42 -0.87 -5.17
CA TYR A 264 21.97 -0.84 -5.09
C TYR A 264 21.34 -1.80 -6.11
N GLY A 265 20.20 -2.38 -5.77
CA GLY A 265 19.37 -3.16 -6.70
C GLY A 265 18.74 -2.25 -7.76
N VAL A 266 18.68 -2.74 -9.00
CA VAL A 266 18.10 -2.00 -10.13
C VAL A 266 16.86 -2.72 -10.62
N GLY A 267 15.76 -1.99 -10.68
CA GLY A 267 14.49 -2.46 -11.23
C GLY A 267 14.01 -1.59 -12.40
N LYS A 268 12.94 -2.03 -13.05
CA LYS A 268 12.24 -1.24 -14.06
C LYS A 268 11.23 -0.32 -13.40
N TRP A 269 11.24 0.94 -13.81
CA TRP A 269 10.37 1.98 -13.27
C TRP A 269 9.67 2.76 -14.38
N TRP A 270 8.67 3.56 -14.03
CA TRP A 270 8.01 4.46 -14.98
C TRP A 270 9.02 5.43 -15.60
N GLY A 271 9.47 5.10 -16.80
CA GLY A 271 10.40 5.93 -17.52
C GLY A 271 11.83 5.43 -17.61
N GLY A 272 12.20 4.31 -17.00
CA GLY A 272 13.53 3.73 -17.12
C GLY A 272 13.96 2.85 -15.96
N ASP A 273 15.26 2.61 -15.88
CA ASP A 273 15.86 1.89 -14.78
C ASP A 273 15.96 2.80 -13.54
N GLY A 274 15.74 2.21 -12.37
CA GLY A 274 15.74 2.93 -11.10
C GLY A 274 16.10 2.03 -9.93
N ALA A 275 16.42 2.66 -8.80
CA ALA A 275 16.58 2.03 -7.51
C ALA A 275 15.38 2.33 -6.60
N PHE A 276 15.10 1.44 -5.67
CA PHE A 276 13.97 1.58 -4.77
C PHE A 276 14.43 1.91 -3.35
N TRP A 277 13.69 2.81 -2.69
CA TRP A 277 14.00 3.26 -1.34
C TRP A 277 13.77 2.14 -0.32
N ASP A 278 14.74 1.85 0.52
CA ASP A 278 14.61 0.87 1.61
C ASP A 278 14.02 1.50 2.87
N PHE A 279 12.71 1.37 3.04
CA PHE A 279 12.02 1.83 4.25
C PHE A 279 12.21 0.92 5.46
N THR A 280 12.80 -0.26 5.30
CA THR A 280 13.13 -1.15 6.41
C THR A 280 14.37 -0.66 7.16
N LYS A 281 15.16 0.25 6.54
CA LYS A 281 16.37 0.83 7.07
C LYS A 281 16.09 2.15 7.82
N PRO A 282 16.61 2.35 9.05
CA PRO A 282 16.43 3.60 9.79
C PRO A 282 16.92 4.84 9.05
N GLU A 283 18.09 4.73 8.39
CA GLU A 283 18.69 5.78 7.57
C GLU A 283 17.79 6.12 6.38
N GLY A 284 17.21 5.10 5.73
CA GLY A 284 16.26 5.27 4.64
C GLY A 284 15.03 6.08 5.08
N ARG A 285 14.44 5.74 6.23
CA ARG A 285 13.30 6.51 6.80
C ARG A 285 13.68 7.93 7.15
N THR A 286 14.87 8.15 7.71
CA THR A 286 15.38 9.48 8.08
C THR A 286 15.61 10.35 6.87
N ALA A 287 16.28 9.81 5.85
CA ALA A 287 16.54 10.52 4.60
C ALA A 287 15.24 10.81 3.84
N TRP A 288 14.29 9.86 3.78
CA TRP A 288 12.98 10.10 3.18
C TRP A 288 12.27 11.29 3.83
N LYS A 289 12.23 11.33 5.16
CA LYS A 289 11.66 12.44 5.90
C LYS A 289 12.36 13.77 5.57
N LYS A 290 13.69 13.78 5.50
CA LYS A 290 14.48 14.95 5.11
C LYS A 290 14.07 15.48 3.73
N TYR A 291 14.15 14.63 2.72
CA TYR A 291 13.90 15.02 1.33
C TYR A 291 12.43 15.36 1.06
N LEU A 292 11.50 14.64 1.67
CA LEU A 292 10.08 14.97 1.62
C LEU A 292 9.82 16.35 2.24
N THR A 293 10.42 16.62 3.39
CA THR A 293 10.27 17.92 4.06
C THR A 293 10.83 19.05 3.21
N GLU A 294 12.06 18.92 2.72
CA GLU A 294 12.74 19.95 1.95
C GLU A 294 12.06 20.23 0.61
N SER A 295 11.69 19.18 -0.10
CA SER A 295 11.23 19.30 -1.50
C SER A 295 9.72 19.50 -1.65
N ILE A 296 8.93 19.16 -0.64
CA ILE A 296 7.46 19.12 -0.71
C ILE A 296 6.82 19.90 0.44
N ILE A 297 7.07 19.51 1.70
CA ILE A 297 6.36 20.09 2.83
C ILE A 297 6.77 21.55 3.05
N ALA A 298 8.06 21.86 3.01
CA ALA A 298 8.56 23.23 3.16
C ALA A 298 8.17 24.14 1.98
N VAL A 299 7.78 23.57 0.86
CA VAL A 299 7.29 24.31 -0.32
C VAL A 299 5.87 24.85 -0.10
N GLY A 300 5.04 24.19 0.75
CA GLY A 300 3.76 24.77 1.14
C GLY A 300 2.57 23.83 1.27
N THR A 301 2.77 22.50 1.27
CA THR A 301 1.70 21.53 1.52
C THR A 301 1.95 20.72 2.78
N ASP A 302 0.89 20.25 3.41
CA ASP A 302 0.93 19.35 4.57
C ASP A 302 0.46 17.92 4.23
N SER A 303 0.28 17.63 2.96
CA SER A 303 -0.25 16.36 2.48
C SER A 303 0.50 15.86 1.27
N VAL A 304 0.61 14.54 1.15
CA VAL A 304 1.23 13.86 0.00
C VAL A 304 0.43 12.63 -0.39
N TRP A 305 0.55 12.24 -1.64
CA TRP A 305 0.05 10.99 -2.18
C TRP A 305 1.22 10.04 -2.41
N ASN A 306 1.37 9.05 -1.52
CA ASN A 306 2.31 7.96 -1.73
C ASN A 306 1.78 7.05 -2.84
N ASP A 307 2.55 6.90 -3.90
CA ASP A 307 2.16 6.18 -5.10
C ASP A 307 3.25 5.21 -5.54
N ASN A 308 2.86 4.08 -6.12
CA ASN A 308 3.73 2.99 -6.56
C ASN A 308 4.73 2.58 -5.47
N CYS A 309 4.21 2.26 -4.29
CA CYS A 309 5.01 1.79 -3.16
C CYS A 309 5.21 0.27 -3.18
N GLU A 310 4.70 -0.42 -4.18
CA GLU A 310 4.80 -1.85 -4.37
C GLU A 310 6.19 -2.23 -4.90
N TYR A 311 6.89 -3.12 -4.20
CA TYR A 311 8.18 -3.64 -4.67
C TYR A 311 8.04 -4.70 -5.77
N ASP A 312 6.84 -5.21 -5.98
CA ASP A 312 6.54 -6.46 -6.68
C ASP A 312 7.08 -6.57 -8.10
N SER A 313 6.79 -5.59 -8.94
CA SER A 313 7.13 -5.65 -10.37
C SER A 313 8.47 -5.01 -10.72
N LEU A 314 9.16 -4.43 -9.73
CA LEU A 314 10.25 -3.49 -9.97
C LEU A 314 11.60 -4.06 -9.62
N MET A 315 11.68 -4.89 -8.58
CA MET A 315 12.91 -5.39 -7.99
C MET A 315 12.95 -6.91 -7.97
N ASP A 316 14.14 -7.48 -7.92
CA ASP A 316 14.32 -8.92 -7.68
C ASP A 316 13.81 -9.23 -6.25
N LYS A 317 13.04 -10.29 -6.10
CA LYS A 317 12.51 -10.73 -4.79
C LYS A 317 13.60 -11.06 -3.77
N ASP A 318 14.78 -11.40 -4.25
CA ASP A 318 15.93 -11.78 -3.44
C ASP A 318 16.83 -10.56 -3.10
N ASP A 319 16.53 -9.36 -3.64
CA ASP A 319 17.23 -8.13 -3.29
C ASP A 319 17.10 -7.81 -1.80
N ILE A 320 18.17 -7.25 -1.23
CA ILE A 320 18.40 -7.22 0.20
C ILE A 320 17.85 -5.93 0.81
N CYS A 321 17.05 -6.10 1.85
CA CYS A 321 16.53 -5.06 2.72
C CYS A 321 17.13 -5.18 4.13
N ASP A 322 17.25 -4.06 4.84
CA ASP A 322 17.97 -3.99 6.11
C ASP A 322 17.20 -4.58 7.30
N PHE A 323 15.88 -4.31 7.39
CA PHE A 323 15.00 -4.72 8.50
C PHE A 323 15.55 -4.36 9.89
N ASP A 324 15.94 -3.09 10.07
CA ASP A 324 16.53 -2.57 11.32
C ASP A 324 17.78 -3.38 11.74
N GLY A 325 18.64 -3.67 10.79
CA GLY A 325 19.90 -4.41 10.98
C GLY A 325 19.76 -5.92 11.09
N LYS A 326 18.55 -6.48 10.93
CA LYS A 326 18.34 -7.95 10.98
C LYS A 326 18.62 -8.62 9.65
N GLY A 327 18.57 -7.87 8.58
CA GLY A 327 18.67 -8.38 7.21
C GLY A 327 17.43 -9.16 6.77
N GLY A 328 17.11 -9.03 5.50
CA GLY A 328 15.99 -9.73 4.87
C GLY A 328 15.98 -9.46 3.39
N THR A 329 14.87 -9.77 2.73
CA THR A 329 14.72 -9.60 1.29
C THR A 329 13.37 -8.96 0.94
N ILE A 330 13.25 -8.48 -0.28
CA ILE A 330 11.99 -7.96 -0.84
C ILE A 330 10.86 -9.00 -0.75
N ALA A 331 11.16 -10.30 -0.82
CA ALA A 331 10.15 -11.34 -0.66
C ALA A 331 9.33 -11.23 0.64
N GLN A 332 9.90 -10.59 1.68
CA GLN A 332 9.23 -10.36 2.97
C GLN A 332 8.28 -9.15 2.97
N LEU A 333 8.22 -8.41 1.85
CA LEU A 333 7.45 -7.17 1.69
C LEU A 333 6.41 -7.26 0.55
N LYS A 334 6.20 -8.43 -0.01
CA LYS A 334 5.30 -8.64 -1.17
C LYS A 334 3.85 -8.85 -0.85
#